data_fe31484905b02f0ab96ceb32892cd041
#
_entry.id   fe31484905b02f0ab96ceb32892cd041
#
_cell.length_a   1.000
_cell.length_b   1.000
_cell.length_c   1.000
_cell.angle_alpha   90.00
_cell.angle_beta   90.00
_cell.angle_gamma   90.00
#
_symmetry.space_group_name_H-M   'P 1'
#
loop_
_entity.id
_entity.type
_entity.pdbx_description
1 polymer ?
#
loop_
_entity_poly.entity_id
_entity_poly.type
_entity_poly.pdbx_seq_one_letter_code
_entity_poly.pdbx_strand_id
1 'polypeptide(L)'
;MSQSTKMIAISEVARIVTGKTPSTKEPLLWNGDTPFVTPGDLQFLKSIINTGRTVSDTACVKMAKQLLPARAICVSCIGNLGYVGMTTKRSLSNQQINSLIPNNEDDADYLYYAMKNLWQFFKKLEGQSTTLSILNKSQFSKICIPWPDEITRRQIGQTLSLIDSKIEFNAKLNGYLA
;
A
#
# COMPACT_ATOMS: atom_id res chain seq x y z
N MET A 1 21.07 22.51 15.03
CA MET A 1 21.79 21.20 14.98
C MET A 1 20.96 20.27 14.09
N SER A 2 21.47 19.91 12.92
CA SER A 2 20.80 18.94 12.03
C SER A 2 20.88 17.58 12.70
N GLN A 3 19.77 17.10 13.28
CA GLN A 3 19.68 15.70 13.70
C GLN A 3 19.78 14.85 12.43
N SER A 4 20.81 14.02 12.34
CA SER A 4 20.96 13.09 11.23
C SER A 4 19.78 12.13 11.27
N THR A 5 18.91 12.19 10.27
CA THR A 5 17.76 11.29 10.15
C THR A 5 18.25 9.85 10.04
N LYS A 6 17.88 9.01 10.99
CA LYS A 6 18.25 7.57 10.98
C LYS A 6 17.58 6.88 9.80
N MET A 7 18.31 6.01 9.12
CA MET A 7 17.72 5.06 8.15
C MET A 7 17.28 3.80 8.88
N ILE A 8 16.06 3.33 8.61
CA ILE A 8 15.48 2.14 9.26
C ILE A 8 14.83 1.22 8.23
N ALA A 9 14.92 -0.09 8.43
CA ALA A 9 14.23 -1.05 7.57
C ALA A 9 12.71 -0.99 7.83
N ILE A 10 11.91 -1.04 6.77
CA ILE A 10 10.44 -0.98 6.90
C ILE A 10 9.86 -2.10 7.77
N SER A 11 10.54 -3.25 7.87
CA SER A 11 10.14 -4.35 8.76
C SER A 11 10.30 -4.06 10.25
N GLU A 12 11.06 -3.02 10.63
CA GLU A 12 11.21 -2.61 12.03
C GLU A 12 10.01 -1.74 12.49
N VAL A 13 9.33 -1.10 11.56
CA VAL A 13 8.25 -0.13 11.83
C VAL A 13 6.88 -0.56 11.33
N ALA A 14 6.81 -1.67 10.57
CA ALA A 14 5.57 -2.23 10.05
C ALA A 14 5.63 -3.75 9.92
N ARG A 15 4.51 -4.43 10.13
CA ARG A 15 4.34 -5.83 9.78
C ARG A 15 4.11 -5.96 8.27
N ILE A 16 4.91 -6.78 7.60
CA ILE A 16 4.79 -6.99 6.15
C ILE A 16 3.90 -8.20 5.86
N VAL A 17 2.91 -7.97 4.99
CA VAL A 17 1.95 -8.99 4.53
C VAL A 17 2.02 -9.09 3.02
N THR A 18 2.33 -10.28 2.50
CA THR A 18 2.18 -10.58 1.08
C THR A 18 0.75 -11.02 0.81
N GLY A 19 0.12 -10.43 -0.18
CA GLY A 19 -1.24 -10.77 -0.58
C GLY A 19 -1.33 -12.20 -1.15
N LYS A 20 -2.55 -12.69 -1.24
CA LYS A 20 -2.88 -14.01 -1.80
C LYS A 20 -4.24 -13.94 -2.48
N THR A 21 -4.35 -14.51 -3.67
CA THR A 21 -5.61 -14.59 -4.41
C THR A 21 -6.44 -15.78 -3.91
N PRO A 22 -7.71 -15.58 -3.51
CA PRO A 22 -8.63 -16.68 -3.25
C PRO A 22 -8.82 -17.55 -4.50
N SER A 23 -9.12 -18.82 -4.30
CA SER A 23 -9.39 -19.74 -5.41
C SER A 23 -10.53 -19.22 -6.30
N THR A 24 -10.28 -19.07 -7.59
CA THR A 24 -11.33 -18.69 -8.56
C THR A 24 -12.30 -19.82 -8.83
N LYS A 25 -11.95 -21.07 -8.44
CA LYS A 25 -12.83 -22.24 -8.53
C LYS A 25 -13.85 -22.28 -7.38
N GLU A 26 -13.77 -21.38 -6.41
CA GLU A 26 -14.68 -21.28 -5.26
C GLU A 26 -15.48 -19.96 -5.36
N PRO A 27 -16.62 -19.91 -6.07
CA PRO A 27 -17.39 -18.67 -6.26
C PRO A 27 -17.83 -18.02 -4.94
N LEU A 28 -18.05 -18.81 -3.89
CA LEU A 28 -18.44 -18.35 -2.55
C LEU A 28 -17.39 -17.44 -1.87
N LEU A 29 -16.15 -17.41 -2.37
CA LEU A 29 -15.09 -16.54 -1.83
C LEU A 29 -15.11 -15.13 -2.44
N TRP A 30 -15.94 -14.87 -3.46
CA TRP A 30 -15.96 -13.65 -4.25
C TRP A 30 -17.28 -12.90 -4.11
N ASN A 31 -17.30 -11.65 -4.63
CA ASN A 31 -18.48 -10.80 -4.76
C ASN A 31 -19.18 -10.44 -3.43
N GLY A 32 -18.41 -10.31 -2.33
CA GLY A 32 -18.88 -9.72 -1.07
C GLY A 32 -18.52 -8.23 -0.97
N ASP A 33 -18.45 -7.70 0.27
CA ASP A 33 -18.25 -6.26 0.52
C ASP A 33 -16.79 -5.87 0.81
N THR A 34 -15.89 -6.86 0.91
CA THR A 34 -14.48 -6.61 1.23
C THR A 34 -13.68 -6.35 -0.05
N PRO A 35 -12.99 -5.22 -0.19
CA PRO A 35 -12.14 -4.92 -1.34
C PRO A 35 -11.05 -5.97 -1.55
N PHE A 36 -10.81 -6.34 -2.82
CA PHE A 36 -9.69 -7.17 -3.23
C PHE A 36 -8.74 -6.35 -4.09
N VAL A 37 -7.66 -5.88 -3.47
CA VAL A 37 -6.71 -4.93 -4.06
C VAL A 37 -5.76 -5.63 -5.03
N THR A 38 -5.64 -5.05 -6.21
CA THR A 38 -4.69 -5.43 -7.28
C THR A 38 -3.80 -4.24 -7.65
N PRO A 39 -2.69 -4.43 -8.38
CA PRO A 39 -1.85 -3.29 -8.81
C PRO A 39 -2.60 -2.21 -9.60
N GLY A 40 -3.66 -2.57 -10.34
CA GLY A 40 -4.50 -1.63 -11.06
C GLY A 40 -5.23 -0.63 -10.14
N ASP A 41 -5.55 -1.04 -8.93
CA ASP A 41 -6.26 -0.22 -7.95
C ASP A 41 -5.34 0.80 -7.23
N LEU A 42 -4.01 0.74 -7.47
CA LEU A 42 -3.00 1.58 -6.81
C LEU A 42 -2.55 2.80 -7.65
N GLN A 43 -3.09 2.99 -8.86
CA GLN A 43 -2.46 3.86 -9.85
C GLN A 43 -2.75 5.36 -9.68
N PHE A 44 -3.86 5.75 -9.07
CA PHE A 44 -4.36 7.13 -9.21
C PHE A 44 -4.41 7.92 -7.91
N LEU A 45 -5.03 7.40 -6.88
CA LEU A 45 -5.28 8.10 -5.63
C LEU A 45 -4.60 7.42 -4.46
N LYS A 46 -4.39 8.17 -3.37
CA LYS A 46 -3.88 7.63 -2.11
C LYS A 46 -4.85 6.59 -1.55
N SER A 47 -6.13 6.95 -1.49
CA SER A 47 -7.17 6.16 -0.84
C SER A 47 -7.72 5.10 -1.80
N ILE A 48 -7.58 3.82 -1.44
CA ILE A 48 -8.23 2.71 -2.14
C ILE A 48 -9.68 2.64 -1.66
N ILE A 49 -10.59 3.30 -2.38
CA ILE A 49 -12.01 3.36 -2.02
C ILE A 49 -12.76 2.18 -2.64
N ASN A 50 -12.58 1.98 -3.94
CA ASN A 50 -13.19 0.91 -4.72
C ASN A 50 -12.11 0.07 -5.40
N THR A 51 -12.42 -1.19 -5.60
CA THR A 51 -11.57 -2.13 -6.33
C THR A 51 -12.38 -2.81 -7.43
N GLY A 52 -11.71 -3.22 -8.48
CA GLY A 52 -12.34 -3.94 -9.59
C GLY A 52 -12.99 -5.28 -9.20
N ARG A 53 -12.61 -5.82 -8.03
CA ARG A 53 -13.14 -7.08 -7.47
C ARG A 53 -13.31 -6.98 -5.96
N THR A 54 -14.24 -7.78 -5.42
CA THR A 54 -14.45 -7.89 -3.98
C THR A 54 -14.47 -9.36 -3.55
N VAL A 55 -14.29 -9.61 -2.26
CA VAL A 55 -14.31 -10.93 -1.65
C VAL A 55 -15.34 -11.00 -0.53
N SER A 56 -15.81 -12.21 -0.24
CA SER A 56 -16.78 -12.49 0.81
C SER A 56 -16.14 -12.52 2.21
N ASP A 57 -16.96 -12.49 3.26
CA ASP A 57 -16.51 -12.72 4.63
C ASP A 57 -15.91 -14.12 4.81
N THR A 58 -16.42 -15.13 4.10
CA THR A 58 -15.84 -16.48 4.07
C THR A 58 -14.39 -16.45 3.61
N ALA A 59 -14.06 -15.67 2.57
CA ALA A 59 -12.68 -15.49 2.13
C ALA A 59 -11.83 -14.79 3.20
N CYS A 60 -12.38 -13.77 3.86
CA CYS A 60 -11.68 -13.05 4.93
C CYS A 60 -11.32 -13.98 6.10
N VAL A 61 -12.22 -14.86 6.51
CA VAL A 61 -11.96 -15.86 7.56
C VAL A 61 -10.90 -16.86 7.10
N LYS A 62 -11.05 -17.42 5.88
CA LYS A 62 -10.12 -18.40 5.31
C LYS A 62 -8.70 -17.83 5.12
N MET A 63 -8.61 -16.52 4.90
CA MET A 63 -7.36 -15.79 4.62
C MET A 63 -7.01 -14.76 5.71
N ALA A 64 -7.38 -15.03 6.96
CA ALA A 64 -7.19 -14.10 8.07
C ALA A 64 -5.74 -13.59 8.24
N LYS A 65 -4.73 -14.42 7.90
CA LYS A 65 -3.31 -14.04 7.94
C LYS A 65 -2.92 -12.98 6.90
N GLN A 66 -3.66 -12.88 5.80
CA GLN A 66 -3.47 -11.91 4.71
C GLN A 66 -4.40 -10.69 4.82
N LEU A 67 -5.29 -10.69 5.81
CA LEU A 67 -6.24 -9.60 6.00
C LEU A 67 -5.52 -8.32 6.39
N LEU A 68 -5.84 -7.24 5.71
CA LEU A 68 -5.30 -5.90 5.90
C LEU A 68 -6.34 -5.05 6.64
N PRO A 69 -5.98 -4.33 7.69
CA PRO A 69 -6.86 -3.32 8.29
C PRO A 69 -7.01 -2.10 7.39
N ALA A 70 -7.84 -1.15 7.77
CA ALA A 70 -7.76 0.21 7.24
C ALA A 70 -6.34 0.78 7.49
N ARG A 71 -5.92 1.75 6.68
CA ARG A 71 -4.62 2.44 6.75
C ARG A 71 -3.40 1.53 6.52
N ALA A 72 -3.58 0.30 5.99
CA ALA A 72 -2.48 -0.50 5.47
C ALA A 72 -1.97 0.08 4.14
N ILE A 73 -0.64 0.12 3.97
CA ILE A 73 0.01 0.65 2.77
C ILE A 73 0.30 -0.51 1.82
N CYS A 74 -0.38 -0.54 0.67
CA CYS A 74 -0.21 -1.54 -0.38
C CYS A 74 0.82 -1.06 -1.40
N VAL A 75 1.79 -1.92 -1.75
CA VAL A 75 2.84 -1.61 -2.73
C VAL A 75 2.94 -2.74 -3.76
N SER A 76 2.88 -2.38 -5.04
CA SER A 76 3.08 -3.35 -6.12
C SER A 76 4.54 -3.81 -6.19
N CYS A 77 4.73 -5.14 -6.20
CA CYS A 77 6.04 -5.79 -6.10
C CYS A 77 6.32 -6.82 -7.19
N ILE A 78 5.40 -6.97 -8.17
CA ILE A 78 5.58 -7.85 -9.35
C ILE A 78 5.03 -7.12 -10.57
N GLY A 79 5.80 -7.12 -11.64
CA GLY A 79 5.48 -6.39 -12.87
C GLY A 79 5.82 -4.91 -12.74
N ASN A 80 4.84 -4.05 -12.71
CA ASN A 80 5.02 -2.63 -12.45
C ASN A 80 5.27 -2.39 -10.96
N LEU A 81 6.53 -2.16 -10.58
CA LEU A 81 6.91 -1.96 -9.19
C LEU A 81 6.60 -0.53 -8.70
N GLY A 82 6.28 -0.40 -7.41
CA GLY A 82 6.25 0.87 -6.71
C GLY A 82 4.98 1.70 -6.87
N TYR A 83 3.88 1.15 -7.40
CA TYR A 83 2.57 1.76 -7.19
C TYR A 83 2.16 1.60 -5.74
N VAL A 84 1.69 2.68 -5.12
CA VAL A 84 1.40 2.74 -3.69
C VAL A 84 -0.02 3.26 -3.47
N GLY A 85 -0.80 2.55 -2.67
CA GLY A 85 -2.13 2.97 -2.20
C GLY A 85 -2.33 2.64 -0.74
N MET A 86 -3.31 3.26 -0.10
CA MET A 86 -3.68 3.04 1.30
C MET A 86 -5.11 2.51 1.39
N THR A 87 -5.31 1.43 2.13
CA THR A 87 -6.64 0.87 2.36
C THR A 87 -7.49 1.82 3.21
N THR A 88 -8.77 1.98 2.86
CA THR A 88 -9.73 2.78 3.64
C THR A 88 -10.56 1.92 4.59
N LYS A 89 -10.63 0.63 4.35
CA LYS A 89 -11.32 -0.36 5.18
C LYS A 89 -10.62 -1.71 5.10
N ARG A 90 -11.07 -2.67 5.90
CA ARG A 90 -10.61 -4.06 5.85
C ARG A 90 -10.57 -4.55 4.39
N SER A 91 -9.45 -5.15 3.97
CA SER A 91 -9.21 -5.54 2.57
C SER A 91 -8.36 -6.80 2.48
N LEU A 92 -8.39 -7.48 1.33
CA LEU A 92 -7.38 -8.45 0.91
C LEU A 92 -6.65 -7.92 -0.32
N SER A 93 -5.47 -8.45 -0.62
CA SER A 93 -4.74 -8.12 -1.84
C SER A 93 -4.25 -9.37 -2.56
N ASN A 94 -3.90 -9.21 -3.84
CA ASN A 94 -3.31 -10.30 -4.62
C ASN A 94 -1.82 -10.48 -4.28
N GLN A 95 -1.22 -11.56 -4.78
CA GLN A 95 0.19 -11.91 -4.53
C GLN A 95 1.22 -10.94 -5.15
N GLN A 96 0.80 -10.03 -6.01
CA GLN A 96 1.68 -9.01 -6.60
C GLN A 96 1.94 -7.83 -5.64
N ILE A 97 1.23 -7.79 -4.50
CA ILE A 97 1.30 -6.72 -3.53
C ILE A 97 1.95 -7.23 -2.24
N ASN A 98 2.94 -6.48 -1.75
CA ASN A 98 3.37 -6.51 -0.36
C ASN A 98 2.78 -5.29 0.35
N SER A 99 2.19 -5.51 1.52
CA SER A 99 1.54 -4.46 2.29
C SER A 99 2.25 -4.25 3.61
N LEU A 100 2.36 -2.98 4.03
CA LEU A 100 2.84 -2.59 5.35
C LEU A 100 1.63 -2.32 6.24
N ILE A 101 1.57 -2.99 7.38
CA ILE A 101 0.65 -2.64 8.47
C ILE A 101 1.51 -1.95 9.52
N PRO A 102 1.37 -0.63 9.71
CA PRO A 102 2.18 0.13 10.65
C PRO A 102 2.10 -0.44 12.06
N ASN A 103 3.23 -0.48 12.80
CA ASN A 103 3.23 -0.86 14.21
C ASN A 103 2.57 0.23 15.08
N ASN A 104 2.67 1.50 14.66
CA ASN A 104 1.92 2.61 15.19
C ASN A 104 1.06 3.21 14.05
N GLU A 105 -0.27 3.26 14.24
CA GLU A 105 -1.21 3.73 13.23
C GLU A 105 -0.98 5.20 12.84
N ASP A 106 -0.47 6.01 13.75
CA ASP A 106 -0.14 7.42 13.50
C ASP A 106 0.96 7.61 12.44
N ASP A 107 1.81 6.59 12.25
CA ASP A 107 2.87 6.61 11.24
C ASP A 107 2.38 6.21 9.82
N ALA A 108 1.11 5.82 9.65
CA ALA A 108 0.61 5.30 8.38
C ALA A 108 0.77 6.31 7.23
N ASP A 109 0.43 7.58 7.44
CA ASP A 109 0.57 8.61 6.42
C ASP A 109 2.03 8.84 6.06
N TYR A 110 2.91 8.93 7.05
CA TYR A 110 4.35 9.07 6.81
C TYR A 110 4.89 7.88 6.00
N LEU A 111 4.56 6.65 6.39
CA LEU A 111 4.98 5.44 5.68
C LEU A 111 4.47 5.40 4.24
N TYR A 112 3.23 5.83 4.00
CA TYR A 112 2.71 5.96 2.64
C TYR A 112 3.60 6.87 1.80
N TYR A 113 3.92 8.07 2.28
CA TYR A 113 4.75 9.04 1.53
C TYR A 113 6.20 8.59 1.43
N ALA A 114 6.76 7.97 2.45
CA ALA A 114 8.09 7.37 2.38
C ALA A 114 8.17 6.32 1.26
N MET A 115 7.15 5.45 1.12
CA MET A 115 7.09 4.47 0.04
C MET A 115 6.88 5.13 -1.34
N LYS A 116 6.04 6.17 -1.44
CA LYS A 116 5.87 6.95 -2.68
C LYS A 116 7.18 7.60 -3.14
N ASN A 117 7.96 8.12 -2.19
CA ASN A 117 9.25 8.76 -2.49
C ASN A 117 10.30 7.78 -3.04
N LEU A 118 10.10 6.48 -2.88
CA LEU A 118 10.98 5.44 -3.44
C LEU A 118 10.68 5.11 -4.91
N TRP A 119 9.85 5.89 -5.60
CA TRP A 119 9.48 5.65 -7.00
C TRP A 119 10.69 5.42 -7.91
N GLN A 120 11.71 6.28 -7.85
CA GLN A 120 12.92 6.14 -8.66
C GLN A 120 13.70 4.87 -8.35
N PHE A 121 13.74 4.45 -7.08
CA PHE A 121 14.34 3.19 -6.66
C PHE A 121 13.62 1.99 -7.30
N PHE A 122 12.28 1.97 -7.26
CA PHE A 122 11.49 0.91 -7.88
C PHE A 122 11.67 0.87 -9.40
N LYS A 123 11.68 2.03 -10.06
CA LYS A 123 11.90 2.10 -11.52
C LYS A 123 13.30 1.63 -11.92
N LYS A 124 14.31 1.92 -11.12
CA LYS A 124 15.67 1.40 -11.35
C LYS A 124 15.70 -0.13 -11.22
N LEU A 125 15.00 -0.70 -10.25
CA LEU A 125 14.91 -2.16 -10.11
C LEU A 125 14.19 -2.80 -11.32
N GLU A 126 13.13 -2.19 -11.83
CA GLU A 126 12.47 -2.66 -13.06
C GLU A 126 13.43 -2.68 -14.25
N GLY A 127 14.18 -1.61 -14.46
CA GLY A 127 15.11 -1.49 -15.60
C GLY A 127 16.31 -2.44 -15.57
N GLN A 128 16.58 -3.08 -14.44
CA GLN A 128 17.65 -4.08 -14.30
C GLN A 128 17.24 -5.50 -14.67
N SER A 129 15.93 -5.74 -14.85
CA SER A 129 15.41 -7.07 -15.19
C SER A 129 15.10 -7.15 -16.69
N THR A 130 15.64 -8.16 -17.35
CA THR A 130 15.29 -8.51 -18.74
C THR A 130 13.99 -9.32 -18.85
N THR A 131 13.43 -9.74 -17.71
CA THR A 131 12.20 -10.51 -17.58
C THR A 131 11.25 -9.78 -16.63
N LEU A 132 10.26 -10.48 -16.07
CA LEU A 132 9.33 -9.90 -15.10
C LEU A 132 10.06 -9.47 -13.81
N SER A 133 9.95 -8.19 -13.45
CA SER A 133 10.53 -7.67 -12.22
C SER A 133 9.77 -8.17 -11.00
N ILE A 134 10.46 -8.80 -10.06
CA ILE A 134 9.88 -9.35 -8.83
C ILE A 134 10.69 -8.87 -7.63
N LEU A 135 10.02 -8.20 -6.70
CA LEU A 135 10.55 -7.82 -5.40
C LEU A 135 9.88 -8.67 -4.33
N ASN A 136 10.53 -9.76 -3.94
CA ASN A 136 9.95 -10.69 -2.96
C ASN A 136 9.85 -10.07 -1.56
N LYS A 137 9.09 -10.71 -0.66
CA LYS A 137 8.84 -10.21 0.71
C LYS A 137 10.14 -9.96 1.49
N SER A 138 11.14 -10.85 1.37
CA SER A 138 12.39 -10.71 2.10
C SER A 138 13.22 -9.51 1.63
N GLN A 139 13.26 -9.25 0.32
CA GLN A 139 13.91 -8.08 -0.23
C GLN A 139 13.14 -6.80 0.11
N PHE A 140 11.80 -6.82 -0.03
CA PHE A 140 10.93 -5.72 0.30
C PHE A 140 11.07 -5.30 1.77
N SER A 141 11.07 -6.23 2.70
CA SER A 141 11.16 -5.96 4.14
C SER A 141 12.48 -5.30 4.57
N LYS A 142 13.53 -5.41 3.77
CA LYS A 142 14.86 -4.81 4.01
C LYS A 142 15.01 -3.40 3.41
N ILE A 143 14.02 -2.89 2.70
CA ILE A 143 14.05 -1.52 2.18
C ILE A 143 14.19 -0.56 3.36
N CYS A 144 15.20 0.32 3.28
CA CYS A 144 15.42 1.34 4.29
C CYS A 144 14.80 2.67 3.87
N ILE A 145 14.17 3.32 4.83
CA ILE A 145 13.57 4.66 4.69
C ILE A 145 14.13 5.62 5.73
N PRO A 146 14.16 6.93 5.46
CA PRO A 146 14.44 7.92 6.48
C PRO A 146 13.42 7.79 7.63
N TRP A 147 13.87 7.87 8.87
CA TRP A 147 13.00 7.77 10.05
C TRP A 147 13.32 8.89 11.03
N PRO A 148 12.76 10.09 10.83
CA PRO A 148 12.90 11.20 11.74
C PRO A 148 12.13 10.94 13.04
N ASP A 149 12.21 11.90 13.98
CA ASP A 149 11.43 11.86 15.22
C ASP A 149 9.91 11.81 14.93
N GLU A 150 9.14 11.43 15.94
CA GLU A 150 7.69 11.21 15.81
C GLU A 150 6.95 12.50 15.41
N ILE A 151 7.32 13.64 15.97
CA ILE A 151 6.67 14.93 15.67
C ILE A 151 6.86 15.26 14.19
N THR A 152 8.08 15.12 13.70
CA THR A 152 8.42 15.35 12.29
C THR A 152 7.66 14.41 11.36
N ARG A 153 7.57 13.10 11.69
CA ARG A 153 6.80 12.15 10.89
C ARG A 153 5.33 12.51 10.80
N ARG A 154 4.71 12.87 11.93
CA ARG A 154 3.30 13.32 11.97
C ARG A 154 3.09 14.57 11.14
N GLN A 155 3.95 15.57 11.25
CA GLN A 155 3.86 16.82 10.49
C GLN A 155 3.96 16.56 8.97
N ILE A 156 4.93 15.76 8.54
CA ILE A 156 5.08 15.38 7.13
C ILE A 156 3.82 14.64 6.64
N GLY A 157 3.39 13.61 7.38
CA GLY A 157 2.22 12.81 7.03
C GLY A 157 0.95 13.65 6.92
N GLN A 158 0.67 14.50 7.91
CA GLN A 158 -0.51 15.36 7.93
C GLN A 158 -0.49 16.40 6.79
N THR A 159 0.63 17.08 6.60
CA THR A 159 0.76 18.11 5.55
C THR A 159 0.50 17.54 4.17
N LEU A 160 1.15 16.42 3.85
CA LEU A 160 0.98 15.77 2.55
C LEU A 160 -0.42 15.14 2.39
N SER A 161 -1.01 14.63 3.47
CA SER A 161 -2.39 14.11 3.45
C SER A 161 -3.43 15.19 3.16
N LEU A 162 -3.23 16.41 3.64
CA LEU A 162 -4.10 17.54 3.30
C LEU A 162 -4.06 17.85 1.80
N ILE A 163 -2.89 17.74 1.18
CA ILE A 163 -2.74 17.94 -0.27
C ILE A 163 -3.47 16.83 -1.04
N ASP A 164 -3.25 15.56 -0.69
CA ASP A 164 -3.93 14.43 -1.33
C ASP A 164 -5.46 14.50 -1.14
N SER A 165 -5.93 14.91 0.05
CA SER A 165 -7.37 15.11 0.31
C SER A 165 -7.98 16.16 -0.63
N LYS A 166 -7.25 17.24 -0.93
CA LYS A 166 -7.67 18.23 -1.93
C LYS A 166 -7.69 17.66 -3.34
N ILE A 167 -6.69 16.86 -3.70
CA ILE A 167 -6.64 16.18 -5.01
C ILE A 167 -7.83 15.24 -5.16
N GLU A 168 -8.10 14.40 -4.15
CA GLU A 168 -9.24 13.47 -4.15
C GLU A 168 -10.59 14.20 -4.20
N PHE A 169 -10.72 15.31 -3.48
CA PHE A 169 -11.93 16.14 -3.51
C PHE A 169 -12.15 16.75 -4.88
N ASN A 170 -11.11 17.33 -5.49
CA ASN A 170 -11.20 17.91 -6.83
C ASN A 170 -11.51 16.84 -7.89
N ALA A 171 -10.92 15.65 -7.78
CA ALA A 171 -11.22 14.54 -8.68
C ALA A 171 -12.71 14.13 -8.60
N LYS A 172 -13.28 14.11 -7.40
CA LYS A 172 -14.72 13.87 -7.22
C LYS A 172 -15.57 14.97 -7.83
N LEU A 173 -15.24 16.25 -7.60
CA LEU A 173 -15.96 17.38 -8.20
C LEU A 173 -15.95 17.29 -9.72
N ASN A 174 -14.80 17.05 -10.33
CA ASN A 174 -14.68 16.90 -11.78
C ASN A 174 -15.50 15.72 -12.33
N GLY A 175 -15.58 14.61 -11.60
CA GLY A 175 -16.44 13.48 -11.95
C GLY A 175 -17.94 13.76 -11.84
N TYR A 176 -18.36 14.77 -11.07
CA TYR A 176 -19.75 15.24 -11.02
C TYR A 176 -20.09 16.29 -12.09
N LEU A 177 -19.06 16.93 -12.68
CA LEU A 177 -19.23 17.98 -13.67
C LEU A 177 -19.06 17.47 -15.11
N ALA A 178 -18.62 16.22 -15.29
CA ALA A 178 -18.46 15.55 -16.59
C ALA A 178 -19.65 14.64 -16.88
#